data_62301b57c004d9f3f548fb45ff9fc129
#
_entry.id   62301b57c004d9f3f548fb45ff9fc129
#
_cell.length_a   1.000
_cell.length_b   1.000
_cell.length_c   1.000
_cell.angle_alpha   90.00
_cell.angle_beta   90.00
_cell.angle_gamma   90.00
#
_symmetry.space_group_name_H-M   'P 1'
#
loop_
_entity.id
_entity.type
_entity.pdbx_description
1 polymer ?
#
loop_
_entity_poly.entity_id
_entity_poly.type
_entity_poly.pdbx_seq_one_letter_code
_entity_poly.pdbx_strand_id
1 'polypeptide(L)'
;MPSFKVNVIIENKPEIVDPEGDTIFNDLILKDKKTTIKKIRSAKMLRFVIDAKSKESAEKTVLDTCNEFRIYNPLVSKVSVETLKS
;
A
#
# COMPACT_ATOMS: atom_id res chain seq x y z
N MET A 1 -0.28 4.05 26.95
CA MET A 1 -1.13 4.07 25.74
C MET A 1 -0.99 2.73 25.02
N PRO A 2 -2.06 2.23 24.46
CA PRO A 2 -1.94 1.00 23.66
C PRO A 2 -1.08 1.20 22.44
N SER A 3 -0.48 0.11 21.99
CA SER A 3 0.31 0.12 20.75
C SER A 3 -0.51 -0.41 19.58
N PHE A 4 -0.29 0.16 18.42
CA PHE A 4 -0.96 -0.25 17.19
C PHE A 4 0.07 -0.50 16.09
N LYS A 5 -0.28 -1.41 15.19
CA LYS A 5 0.43 -1.60 13.93
C LYS A 5 -0.42 -1.00 12.83
N VAL A 6 0.11 0.02 12.16
CA VAL A 6 -0.60 0.66 11.06
C VAL A 6 0.12 0.29 9.77
N ASN A 7 -0.53 -0.50 8.95
CA ASN A 7 -0.01 -0.89 7.65
C ASN A 7 -0.47 0.10 6.61
N VAL A 8 0.49 0.76 5.98
CA VAL A 8 0.22 1.74 4.92
C VAL A 8 0.57 1.08 3.59
N ILE A 9 -0.42 0.93 2.74
CA ILE A 9 -0.26 0.31 1.43
C ILE A 9 -0.24 1.42 0.39
N ILE A 10 0.87 1.50 -0.34
CA ILE A 10 1.11 2.53 -1.34
C ILE A 10 1.17 1.86 -2.70
N GLU A 11 0.26 2.25 -3.60
CA GLU A 11 0.22 1.69 -4.94
C GLU A 11 0.03 2.81 -5.97
N ASN A 12 0.47 2.55 -7.20
CA ASN A 12 0.25 3.50 -8.29
C ASN A 12 -1.24 3.59 -8.58
N LYS A 13 -1.69 4.81 -8.91
CA LYS A 13 -3.07 5.00 -9.33
C LYS A 13 -3.35 4.16 -10.59
N PRO A 14 -4.62 3.78 -10.83
CA PRO A 14 -4.95 2.90 -11.96
C PRO A 14 -4.44 3.39 -13.32
N GLU A 15 -4.37 4.69 -13.51
CA GLU A 15 -3.90 5.29 -14.77
C GLU A 15 -2.37 5.34 -14.88
N ILE A 16 -1.64 5.01 -13.81
CA ILE A 16 -0.18 5.01 -13.80
C ILE A 16 0.33 3.60 -14.04
N VAL A 17 1.32 3.48 -14.92
CA VAL A 17 1.92 2.19 -15.26
C VAL A 17 2.62 1.58 -14.04
N ASP A 18 2.44 0.28 -13.86
CA ASP A 18 3.13 -0.51 -12.84
C ASP A 18 4.03 -1.54 -13.53
N PRO A 19 5.28 -1.17 -13.85
CA PRO A 19 6.15 -2.06 -14.61
C PRO A 19 6.38 -3.42 -13.96
N GLU A 20 6.48 -3.47 -12.64
CA GLU A 20 6.74 -4.73 -11.94
C GLU A 20 5.56 -5.70 -12.08
N GLY A 21 4.34 -5.22 -11.82
CA GLY A 21 3.14 -6.05 -11.98
C GLY A 21 2.92 -6.47 -13.42
N ASP A 22 3.15 -5.55 -14.36
CA ASP A 22 2.99 -5.84 -15.79
C ASP A 22 4.03 -6.87 -16.26
N THR A 23 5.26 -6.79 -15.79
CA THR A 23 6.31 -7.75 -16.16
C THR A 23 5.95 -9.14 -15.66
N ILE A 24 5.53 -9.27 -14.40
CA ILE A 24 5.11 -10.55 -13.85
C ILE A 24 3.95 -11.11 -14.67
N PHE A 25 2.97 -10.30 -14.97
CA PHE A 25 1.79 -10.73 -15.71
C PHE A 25 2.17 -11.18 -17.12
N ASN A 26 2.92 -10.36 -17.85
CA ASN A 26 3.28 -10.64 -19.23
C ASN A 26 4.26 -11.81 -19.36
N ASP A 27 5.27 -11.86 -18.51
CA ASP A 27 6.37 -12.83 -18.66
C ASP A 27 6.05 -14.19 -18.04
N LEU A 28 5.26 -14.22 -16.97
CA LEU A 28 5.00 -15.46 -16.25
C LEU A 28 3.57 -15.97 -16.42
N ILE A 29 2.59 -15.10 -16.28
CA ILE A 29 1.18 -15.51 -16.21
C ILE A 29 0.56 -15.70 -17.60
N LEU A 30 0.80 -14.78 -18.53
CA LEU A 30 0.22 -14.89 -19.87
C LEU A 30 0.75 -16.08 -20.65
N LYS A 31 1.85 -16.68 -20.24
CA LYS A 31 2.38 -17.91 -20.86
C LYS A 31 1.54 -19.13 -20.52
N ASP A 32 0.76 -19.07 -19.44
CA ASP A 32 -0.13 -20.14 -19.07
C ASP A 32 -1.50 -19.92 -19.70
N LYS A 33 -1.81 -20.72 -20.74
CA LYS A 33 -3.07 -20.59 -21.48
C LYS A 33 -4.30 -20.93 -20.65
N LYS A 34 -4.13 -21.51 -19.47
CA LYS A 34 -5.23 -21.89 -18.58
C LYS A 34 -5.52 -20.86 -17.51
N THR A 35 -4.72 -19.79 -17.46
CA THR A 35 -4.90 -18.81 -16.39
C THR A 35 -6.20 -18.02 -16.53
N THR A 36 -6.82 -17.75 -15.40
CA THR A 36 -7.96 -16.85 -15.30
C THR A 36 -7.57 -15.51 -14.71
N ILE A 37 -6.27 -15.33 -14.43
CA ILE A 37 -5.73 -14.06 -13.91
C ILE A 37 -5.74 -13.04 -15.02
N LYS A 38 -6.34 -11.87 -14.76
CA LYS A 38 -6.48 -10.82 -15.78
C LYS A 38 -5.46 -9.70 -15.61
N LYS A 39 -4.94 -9.52 -14.41
CA LYS A 39 -4.03 -8.40 -14.13
C LYS A 39 -3.27 -8.66 -12.85
N ILE A 40 -2.05 -8.14 -12.79
CA ILE A 40 -1.24 -8.13 -11.58
C ILE A 40 -0.76 -6.71 -11.35
N ARG A 41 -0.93 -6.23 -10.12
CA ARG A 41 -0.43 -4.93 -9.68
C ARG A 41 0.45 -5.12 -8.48
N SER A 42 1.54 -4.40 -8.40
CA SER A 42 2.40 -4.40 -7.23
C SER A 42 2.07 -3.22 -6.34
N ALA A 43 2.45 -3.31 -5.07
CA ALA A 43 2.27 -2.26 -4.11
C ALA A 43 3.36 -2.35 -3.05
N LYS A 44 3.63 -1.23 -2.38
CA LYS A 44 4.57 -1.16 -1.28
C LYS A 44 3.78 -1.08 0.02
N MET A 45 4.17 -1.85 1.01
CA MET A 45 3.54 -1.79 2.33
C MET A 45 4.58 -1.39 3.36
N LEU A 46 4.25 -0.36 4.14
CA LEU A 46 5.05 0.08 5.27
C LEU A 46 4.25 -0.18 6.54
N ARG A 47 4.90 -0.78 7.53
CA ARG A 47 4.27 -1.04 8.82
C ARG A 47 4.83 -0.09 9.86
N PHE A 48 3.94 0.72 10.42
CA PHE A 48 4.28 1.63 11.50
C PHE A 48 3.83 1.02 12.82
N VAL A 49 4.69 1.05 13.80
CA VAL A 49 4.35 0.66 15.18
C VAL A 49 4.28 1.94 15.98
N ILE A 50 3.11 2.24 16.53
CA ILE A 50 2.85 3.51 17.18
C ILE A 50 2.05 3.34 18.46
N ASP A 51 2.38 4.12 19.47
CA ASP A 51 1.60 4.23 20.67
C ASP A 51 0.60 5.37 20.49
N ALA A 52 -0.67 5.09 20.71
CA ALA A 52 -1.73 6.07 20.52
C ALA A 52 -2.91 5.77 21.43
N LYS A 53 -3.76 6.77 21.65
CA LYS A 53 -4.93 6.61 22.50
C LYS A 53 -5.99 5.73 21.87
N SER A 54 -6.10 5.76 20.55
CA SER A 54 -7.12 5.01 19.82
C SER A 54 -6.62 4.64 18.45
N LYS A 55 -7.36 3.72 17.79
CA LYS A 55 -7.11 3.31 16.42
C LYS A 55 -7.13 4.51 15.47
N GLU A 56 -8.15 5.36 15.61
CA GLU A 56 -8.31 6.54 14.77
C GLU A 56 -7.17 7.53 14.94
N SER A 57 -6.73 7.73 16.17
CA SER A 57 -5.59 8.60 16.47
C SER A 57 -4.31 8.04 15.85
N ALA A 58 -4.11 6.73 15.93
CA ALA A 58 -2.93 6.07 15.34
C ALA A 58 -2.91 6.25 13.83
N GLU A 59 -4.05 6.01 13.17
CA GLU A 59 -4.16 6.16 11.71
C GLU A 59 -3.90 7.59 11.28
N LYS A 60 -4.50 8.55 11.97
CA LYS A 60 -4.31 9.96 11.65
C LYS A 60 -2.84 10.37 11.77
N THR A 61 -2.20 10.00 12.87
CA THR A 61 -0.80 10.34 13.10
C THR A 61 0.10 9.76 12.01
N VAL A 62 -0.13 8.50 11.64
CA VAL A 62 0.67 7.85 10.60
C VAL A 62 0.45 8.52 9.25
N LEU A 63 -0.80 8.81 8.87
CA LEU A 63 -1.09 9.46 7.61
C LEU A 63 -0.52 10.88 7.55
N ASP A 64 -0.62 11.64 8.65
CA ASP A 64 -0.03 12.98 8.72
C ASP A 64 1.48 12.91 8.56
N THR A 65 2.12 11.91 9.15
CA THR A 65 3.56 11.70 9.02
C THR A 65 3.94 11.37 7.58
N CYS A 66 3.18 10.49 6.93
CA CYS A 66 3.42 10.16 5.53
C CYS A 66 3.32 11.39 4.63
N ASN A 67 2.34 12.26 4.89
CA ASN A 67 2.18 13.49 4.13
C ASN A 67 3.29 14.49 4.41
N GLU A 68 3.64 14.67 5.68
CA GLU A 68 4.68 15.62 6.09
C GLU A 68 6.04 15.28 5.51
N PHE A 69 6.42 14.01 5.58
CA PHE A 69 7.73 13.56 5.09
C PHE A 69 7.72 13.08 3.64
N ARG A 70 6.60 13.24 2.96
CA ARG A 70 6.44 12.86 1.55
C ARG A 70 6.89 11.43 1.27
N ILE A 71 6.42 10.51 2.12
CA ILE A 71 6.72 9.09 1.98
C ILE A 71 6.17 8.52 0.68
N TYR A 72 5.10 9.13 0.15
CA TYR A 72 4.55 8.79 -1.15
C TYR A 72 4.19 10.06 -1.91
N ASN A 73 4.04 9.92 -3.23
CA ASN A 73 3.65 11.05 -4.09
C ASN A 73 2.15 10.96 -4.39
N PRO A 74 1.31 11.83 -3.84
CA PRO A 74 -0.14 11.76 -4.04
C PRO A 74 -0.59 12.00 -5.48
N LEU A 75 0.29 12.53 -6.33
CA LEU A 75 -0.04 12.74 -7.75
C LEU A 75 -0.06 11.42 -8.52
N VAL A 76 0.75 10.44 -8.13
CA VAL A 76 0.88 9.18 -8.85
C VAL A 76 0.48 7.96 -8.02
N SER A 77 0.32 8.11 -6.71
CA SER A 77 0.05 7.01 -5.80
C SER A 77 -1.22 7.22 -5.00
N LYS A 78 -1.88 6.12 -4.68
CA LYS A 78 -2.97 6.12 -3.70
C LYS A 78 -2.54 5.30 -2.49
N VAL A 79 -3.10 5.64 -1.34
CA VAL A 79 -2.76 4.99 -0.07
C VAL A 79 -3.99 4.40 0.54
N SER A 80 -3.83 3.24 1.15
CA SER A 80 -4.84 2.66 2.03
C SER A 80 -4.17 2.26 3.32
N VAL A 81 -4.95 2.19 4.40
CA VAL A 81 -4.41 1.81 5.70
C VAL A 81 -5.20 0.67 6.31
N GLU A 82 -4.49 -0.16 7.04
CA GLU A 82 -5.07 -1.23 7.84
C GLU A 82 -4.43 -1.14 9.21
N THR A 83 -5.25 -1.06 10.25
CA THR A 83 -4.75 -0.88 11.61
C THR A 83 -5.08 -2.10 12.45
N LEU A 84 -4.05 -2.64 13.09
CA LEU A 84 -4.15 -3.78 13.97
C LEU A 84 -3.69 -3.38 15.36
N LYS A 85 -4.41 -3.83 16.38
CA LYS A 85 -3.98 -3.64 17.75
C LYS A 85 -2.80 -4.55 18.02
N SER A 86 -1.75 -3.96 18.50
CA SER A 86 -0.52 -4.67 18.81
C SER A 86 -0.58 -5.38 20.16
#